data_f1cd3ecad9aff26dddb355cc72317433
#
_entry.id   f1cd3ecad9aff26dddb355cc72317433
#
_cell.length_a   1.000
_cell.length_b   1.000
_cell.length_c   1.000
_cell.angle_alpha   90.00
_cell.angle_beta   90.00
_cell.angle_gamma   90.00
#
_symmetry.space_group_name_H-M   'P 1'
#
loop_
_entity.id
_entity.type
_entity.pdbx_description
1 polymer ?
#
loop_
_entity_poly.entity_id
_entity_poly.type
_entity_poly.pdbx_seq_one_letter_code
_entity_poly.pdbx_strand_id
1 'polypeptide(L)'
;MVTMSPARPLPLLLAGLAWGATAFAADGPHEWLARMESALATRNYQGTFVHEHDGQTETLQVAHSTGGGEVRERIVSLDGSGREFIRRNTELSTYFPERQVVLVENSPGDDLLLAELRRLDTAGAQFYRLSELSTVRVSGRTAHVVAVQPLDDLRYGYQVWIDEASGMPLKTQQRDGSGHIIEQLVFTELTMPARIPDAALQPSFDARDWRWVREQPAMTQSAAPSAPWPAADIPPGFRLTANTAQQLAGSGAAVTHLVYSDGLASVSVFLEPQGGAPAQYVESLTSVGSSSALSTVAGGLKITAIGEVPPQTVRAIASALRLAALGASPGGSGAEFSQQPGLPVAARARLPQPAFPAPAAGQGPRAAPPAAMGLAPRTAAQPQGARERP
;
A
#
# COMPACT_ATOMS: atom_id res chain seq x y z
N MET A 1 44.12 -93.49 11.50
CA MET A 1 44.35 -92.28 12.29
C MET A 1 44.09 -91.09 11.39
N VAL A 2 42.87 -90.58 11.44
CA VAL A 2 42.39 -89.50 10.58
C VAL A 2 42.24 -88.26 11.47
N THR A 3 43.06 -87.25 11.22
CA THR A 3 43.04 -86.00 11.95
C THR A 3 42.03 -85.01 11.29
N MET A 4 40.94 -84.68 12.02
CA MET A 4 39.96 -83.65 11.66
C MET A 4 40.52 -82.26 11.99
N SER A 5 40.56 -81.40 11.00
CA SER A 5 40.89 -80.00 11.16
C SER A 5 39.63 -79.22 11.54
N PRO A 6 39.67 -78.24 12.44
CA PRO A 6 38.48 -77.44 12.80
C PRO A 6 38.21 -76.28 11.80
N ALA A 7 36.96 -76.17 11.45
CA ALA A 7 36.43 -75.05 10.59
C ALA A 7 36.45 -73.69 11.32
N ARG A 8 36.94 -72.65 10.67
CA ARG A 8 36.92 -71.27 11.11
C ARG A 8 35.57 -70.67 10.80
N PRO A 9 34.95 -69.92 11.72
CA PRO A 9 33.73 -69.16 11.39
C PRO A 9 34.05 -67.88 10.62
N LEU A 10 33.25 -67.63 9.55
CA LEU A 10 33.25 -66.41 8.72
C LEU A 10 32.52 -65.32 9.49
N PRO A 11 33.04 -64.07 9.57
CA PRO A 11 32.27 -62.93 10.13
C PRO A 11 31.26 -62.46 9.14
N LEU A 12 29.94 -62.40 9.53
CA LEU A 12 28.86 -61.70 8.84
C LEU A 12 29.07 -60.21 9.00
N LEU A 13 29.41 -59.52 7.90
CA LEU A 13 29.42 -58.10 7.79
C LEU A 13 27.94 -57.63 7.60
N LEU A 14 27.33 -57.13 8.67
CA LEU A 14 26.08 -56.37 8.59
C LEU A 14 26.40 -54.99 7.99
N ALA A 15 26.11 -54.82 6.70
CA ALA A 15 26.09 -53.50 6.06
C ALA A 15 24.81 -52.76 6.50
N GLY A 16 24.91 -51.86 7.48
CA GLY A 16 23.86 -50.96 7.88
C GLY A 16 23.64 -49.94 6.79
N LEU A 17 22.49 -50.01 6.06
CA LEU A 17 21.99 -48.94 5.24
C LEU A 17 21.53 -47.80 6.16
N ALA A 18 22.39 -46.80 6.33
CA ALA A 18 22.00 -45.52 6.88
C ALA A 18 21.13 -44.80 5.83
N TRP A 19 19.81 -44.87 5.97
CA TRP A 19 18.90 -43.95 5.29
C TRP A 19 19.14 -42.55 5.87
N GLY A 20 19.92 -41.75 5.16
CA GLY A 20 20.02 -40.34 5.41
C GLY A 20 18.62 -39.70 5.12
N ALA A 21 17.87 -39.43 6.18
CA ALA A 21 16.72 -38.54 6.08
C ALA A 21 17.29 -37.17 5.69
N THR A 22 17.16 -36.81 4.42
CA THR A 22 17.29 -35.41 3.99
C THR A 22 16.19 -34.66 4.69
N ALA A 23 16.51 -34.00 5.81
CA ALA A 23 15.63 -33.00 6.38
C ALA A 23 15.49 -31.92 5.31
N PHE A 24 14.35 -31.87 4.64
CA PHE A 24 13.94 -30.67 3.89
C PHE A 24 13.86 -29.58 4.96
N ALA A 25 14.77 -28.61 4.89
CA ALA A 25 14.63 -27.40 5.66
C ALA A 25 13.26 -26.83 5.29
N ALA A 26 12.38 -26.65 6.27
CA ALA A 26 11.12 -25.96 6.04
C ALA A 26 11.46 -24.56 5.53
N ASP A 27 10.79 -24.14 4.47
CA ASP A 27 10.94 -22.79 3.90
C ASP A 27 10.76 -21.77 5.03
N GLY A 28 11.73 -20.88 5.23
CA GLY A 28 11.65 -19.86 6.27
C GLY A 28 10.79 -18.67 5.81
N PRO A 29 10.48 -17.70 6.70
CA PRO A 29 9.65 -16.55 6.37
C PRO A 29 10.20 -15.73 5.20
N HIS A 30 11.52 -15.60 5.06
CA HIS A 30 12.16 -14.95 3.91
C HIS A 30 11.87 -15.66 2.60
N GLU A 31 11.93 -16.99 2.60
CA GLU A 31 11.69 -17.78 1.39
C GLU A 31 10.23 -17.65 0.93
N TRP A 32 9.29 -17.64 1.87
CA TRP A 32 7.88 -17.39 1.56
C TRP A 32 7.64 -16.00 0.98
N LEU A 33 8.27 -14.95 1.52
CA LEU A 33 8.20 -13.59 0.97
C LEU A 33 8.83 -13.51 -0.43
N ALA A 34 9.98 -14.15 -0.65
CA ALA A 34 10.63 -14.19 -1.96
C ALA A 34 9.76 -14.94 -3.00
N ARG A 35 9.11 -16.06 -2.61
CA ARG A 35 8.15 -16.77 -3.47
C ARG A 35 6.95 -15.87 -3.83
N MET A 36 6.45 -15.11 -2.87
CA MET A 36 5.36 -14.16 -3.09
C MET A 36 5.78 -13.05 -4.07
N GLU A 37 6.94 -12.44 -3.87
CA GLU A 37 7.48 -11.42 -4.78
C GLU A 37 7.61 -11.96 -6.20
N SER A 38 8.21 -13.16 -6.36
CA SER A 38 8.33 -13.83 -7.65
C SER A 38 6.97 -14.11 -8.29
N ALA A 39 5.99 -14.56 -7.51
CA ALA A 39 4.65 -14.85 -8.01
C ALA A 39 3.95 -13.58 -8.51
N LEU A 40 4.01 -12.50 -7.75
CA LEU A 40 3.46 -11.20 -8.13
C LEU A 40 4.14 -10.62 -9.39
N ALA A 41 5.45 -10.83 -9.52
CA ALA A 41 6.21 -10.30 -10.66
C ALA A 41 5.98 -11.07 -11.97
N THR A 42 5.65 -12.36 -11.91
CA THR A 42 5.71 -13.23 -13.09
C THR A 42 4.40 -13.89 -13.49
N ARG A 43 3.40 -13.89 -12.60
CA ARG A 43 2.14 -14.58 -12.87
C ARG A 43 1.09 -13.67 -13.47
N ASN A 44 0.35 -14.21 -14.43
CA ASN A 44 -0.94 -13.66 -14.78
C ASN A 44 -1.97 -14.08 -13.73
N TYR A 45 -2.78 -13.15 -13.25
CA TYR A 45 -3.86 -13.48 -12.31
C TYR A 45 -5.08 -12.61 -12.55
N GLN A 46 -6.22 -13.14 -12.15
CA GLN A 46 -7.48 -12.41 -12.07
C GLN A 46 -8.27 -12.91 -10.86
N GLY A 47 -9.07 -12.02 -10.28
CA GLY A 47 -9.84 -12.38 -9.11
C GLY A 47 -10.69 -11.24 -8.59
N THR A 48 -11.42 -11.55 -7.54
CA THR A 48 -12.20 -10.60 -6.76
C THR A 48 -11.65 -10.58 -5.34
N PHE A 49 -11.51 -9.40 -4.77
CA PHE A 49 -11.04 -9.22 -3.40
C PHE A 49 -11.88 -8.17 -2.68
N VAL A 50 -11.94 -8.32 -1.37
CA VAL A 50 -12.53 -7.35 -0.45
C VAL A 50 -11.39 -6.57 0.18
N HIS A 51 -11.48 -5.26 0.13
CA HIS A 51 -10.57 -4.32 0.72
C HIS A 51 -11.27 -3.57 1.85
N GLU A 52 -10.73 -3.69 3.05
CA GLU A 52 -11.23 -2.99 4.25
C GLU A 52 -10.19 -1.99 4.71
N HIS A 53 -10.57 -0.74 4.79
CA HIS A 53 -9.72 0.34 5.29
C HIS A 53 -10.58 1.44 5.91
N ASP A 54 -10.12 2.03 7.00
CA ASP A 54 -10.79 3.15 7.67
C ASP A 54 -12.29 2.90 7.96
N GLY A 55 -12.62 1.66 8.33
CA GLY A 55 -14.00 1.24 8.59
C GLY A 55 -14.89 1.13 7.35
N GLN A 56 -14.33 1.28 6.16
CA GLN A 56 -15.02 1.11 4.88
C GLN A 56 -14.64 -0.23 4.26
N THR A 57 -15.58 -0.83 3.56
CA THR A 57 -15.38 -2.07 2.81
C THR A 57 -15.70 -1.82 1.35
N GLU A 58 -14.81 -2.22 0.47
CA GLU A 58 -14.96 -2.12 -0.98
C GLU A 58 -14.67 -3.47 -1.62
N THR A 59 -15.49 -3.90 -2.57
CA THR A 59 -15.27 -5.09 -3.38
C THR A 59 -14.65 -4.67 -4.70
N LEU A 60 -13.52 -5.27 -5.04
CA LEU A 60 -12.78 -4.93 -6.26
C LEU A 60 -12.50 -6.19 -7.08
N GLN A 61 -12.47 -6.02 -8.40
CA GLN A 61 -12.04 -7.04 -9.33
C GLN A 61 -10.72 -6.63 -9.96
N VAL A 62 -9.79 -7.59 -10.06
CA VAL A 62 -8.47 -7.37 -10.68
C VAL A 62 -8.26 -8.32 -11.85
N ALA A 63 -7.61 -7.81 -12.89
CA ALA A 63 -6.99 -8.59 -13.96
C ALA A 63 -5.59 -8.05 -14.18
N HIS A 64 -4.58 -8.93 -14.04
CA HIS A 64 -3.15 -8.58 -14.14
C HIS A 64 -2.45 -9.49 -15.13
N SER A 65 -1.66 -8.92 -16.03
CA SER A 65 -0.93 -9.64 -17.08
C SER A 65 0.51 -9.11 -17.19
N THR A 66 1.45 -10.04 -17.22
CA THR A 66 2.90 -9.79 -17.40
C THR A 66 3.41 -10.30 -18.74
N GLY A 67 2.53 -10.56 -19.72
CA GLY A 67 2.89 -11.13 -21.01
C GLY A 67 3.55 -10.13 -21.97
N GLY A 68 4.53 -10.59 -22.76
CA GLY A 68 5.12 -9.81 -23.86
C GLY A 68 6.07 -8.70 -23.43
N GLY A 69 6.56 -8.70 -22.19
CA GLY A 69 7.42 -7.64 -21.64
C GLY A 69 6.66 -6.39 -21.20
N GLU A 70 5.33 -6.45 -21.18
CA GLU A 70 4.46 -5.38 -20.70
C GLU A 70 3.72 -5.84 -19.43
N VAL A 71 3.63 -4.97 -18.45
CA VAL A 71 2.73 -5.11 -17.30
C VAL A 71 1.45 -4.35 -17.61
N ARG A 72 0.33 -5.09 -17.60
CA ARG A 72 -1.01 -4.53 -17.78
C ARG A 72 -1.89 -4.97 -16.62
N GLU A 73 -2.55 -4.02 -16.00
CA GLU A 73 -3.44 -4.30 -14.88
C GLU A 73 -4.72 -3.48 -15.02
N ARG A 74 -5.84 -4.09 -14.69
CA ARG A 74 -7.12 -3.43 -14.54
C ARG A 74 -7.70 -3.77 -13.18
N ILE A 75 -8.07 -2.74 -12.42
CA ILE A 75 -8.81 -2.88 -11.18
C ILE A 75 -10.13 -2.13 -11.32
N VAL A 76 -11.21 -2.76 -10.93
CA VAL A 76 -12.57 -2.20 -11.00
C VAL A 76 -13.20 -2.25 -9.63
N SER A 77 -13.69 -1.11 -9.16
CA SER A 77 -14.58 -1.07 -8.00
C SER A 77 -15.95 -1.61 -8.41
N LEU A 78 -16.41 -2.65 -7.74
CA LEU A 78 -17.73 -3.24 -7.96
C LEU A 78 -18.82 -2.55 -7.14
N ASP A 79 -18.42 -1.74 -6.18
CA ASP A 79 -19.29 -1.00 -5.27
C ASP A 79 -19.19 0.51 -5.57
N GLY A 80 -20.23 1.27 -5.18
CA GLY A 80 -20.21 2.72 -5.18
C GLY A 80 -19.98 3.36 -6.56
N SER A 81 -18.86 4.05 -6.72
CA SER A 81 -18.60 4.91 -7.89
C SER A 81 -18.27 4.18 -9.19
N GLY A 82 -18.05 2.87 -9.17
CA GLY A 82 -17.63 2.10 -10.34
C GLY A 82 -16.30 2.57 -10.95
N ARG A 83 -15.38 3.08 -10.14
CA ARG A 83 -14.06 3.54 -10.60
C ARG A 83 -13.28 2.41 -11.21
N GLU A 84 -12.52 2.73 -12.25
CA GLU A 84 -11.57 1.80 -12.87
C GLU A 84 -10.17 2.39 -12.90
N PHE A 85 -9.20 1.53 -12.64
CA PHE A 85 -7.78 1.83 -12.73
C PHE A 85 -7.18 0.93 -13.81
N ILE A 86 -6.60 1.56 -14.83
CA ILE A 86 -5.95 0.86 -15.94
C ILE A 86 -4.47 1.23 -15.93
N ARG A 87 -3.63 0.24 -15.74
CA ARG A 87 -2.19 0.39 -15.85
C ARG A 87 -1.67 -0.22 -17.14
N ARG A 88 -0.77 0.48 -17.78
CA ARG A 88 0.08 -0.03 -18.87
C ARG A 88 1.52 0.38 -18.60
N ASN A 89 2.33 -0.53 -18.14
CA ASN A 89 3.69 -0.26 -17.65
C ASN A 89 3.67 0.85 -16.57
N THR A 90 4.24 2.01 -16.86
CA THR A 90 4.30 3.16 -15.94
C THR A 90 3.12 4.12 -16.07
N GLU A 91 2.28 3.99 -17.10
CA GLU A 91 1.10 4.85 -17.26
C GLU A 91 -0.08 4.26 -16.48
N LEU A 92 -0.63 5.05 -15.56
CA LEU A 92 -1.84 4.77 -14.81
C LEU A 92 -2.95 5.71 -15.26
N SER A 93 -4.07 5.15 -15.72
CA SER A 93 -5.29 5.88 -16.07
C SER A 93 -6.39 5.55 -15.06
N THR A 94 -6.86 6.55 -14.31
CA THR A 94 -7.98 6.41 -13.37
C THR A 94 -9.25 6.99 -13.98
N TYR A 95 -10.26 6.17 -14.12
CA TYR A 95 -11.56 6.53 -14.68
C TYR A 95 -12.54 6.87 -13.56
N PHE A 96 -13.10 8.07 -13.59
CA PHE A 96 -14.14 8.56 -12.68
C PHE A 96 -15.46 8.71 -13.44
N PRO A 97 -16.30 7.65 -13.52
CA PRO A 97 -17.49 7.66 -14.39
C PRO A 97 -18.51 8.73 -14.00
N GLU A 98 -18.74 8.93 -12.71
CA GLU A 98 -19.66 9.97 -12.22
C GLU A 98 -19.29 11.41 -12.64
N ARG A 99 -17.98 11.63 -12.86
CA ARG A 99 -17.44 12.96 -13.24
C ARG A 99 -17.11 13.06 -14.72
N GLN A 100 -17.17 11.96 -15.44
CA GLN A 100 -16.69 11.82 -16.82
C GLN A 100 -15.27 12.39 -16.99
N VAL A 101 -14.36 11.96 -16.09
CA VAL A 101 -12.96 12.37 -16.08
C VAL A 101 -12.07 11.16 -16.12
N VAL A 102 -11.01 11.24 -16.91
CA VAL A 102 -9.87 10.30 -16.86
C VAL A 102 -8.64 11.07 -16.39
N LEU A 103 -8.06 10.63 -15.28
CA LEU A 103 -6.77 11.13 -14.81
C LEU A 103 -5.68 10.20 -15.31
N VAL A 104 -4.66 10.73 -15.99
CA VAL A 104 -3.53 9.96 -16.47
C VAL A 104 -2.26 10.43 -15.77
N GLU A 105 -1.61 9.50 -15.07
CA GLU A 105 -0.42 9.73 -14.25
C GLU A 105 0.72 8.84 -14.73
N ASN A 106 1.95 9.32 -14.58
CA ASN A 106 3.12 8.47 -14.73
C ASN A 106 3.51 7.93 -13.36
N SER A 107 3.16 6.68 -13.09
CA SER A 107 3.41 6.00 -11.83
C SER A 107 4.42 4.88 -12.04
N PRO A 108 5.72 5.15 -11.92
CA PRO A 108 6.74 4.10 -12.03
C PRO A 108 6.59 3.11 -10.88
N GLY A 109 6.22 1.90 -11.21
CA GLY A 109 6.03 0.81 -10.25
C GLY A 109 5.24 -0.33 -10.89
N ASP A 110 5.45 -1.54 -10.39
CA ASP A 110 5.05 -2.74 -11.11
C ASP A 110 3.61 -3.19 -10.88
N ASP A 111 2.95 -2.77 -9.79
CA ASP A 111 1.59 -3.16 -9.44
C ASP A 111 0.84 -2.03 -8.74
N LEU A 112 -0.49 -1.93 -8.98
CA LEU A 112 -1.34 -0.97 -8.28
C LEU A 112 -1.71 -1.44 -6.88
N LEU A 113 -2.00 -2.73 -6.75
CA LEU A 113 -2.65 -3.28 -5.57
C LEU A 113 -1.66 -3.88 -4.56
N LEU A 114 -0.69 -4.62 -5.05
CA LEU A 114 0.16 -5.48 -4.23
C LEU A 114 1.63 -5.04 -4.22
N ALA A 115 1.90 -3.86 -4.74
CA ALA A 115 3.25 -3.34 -4.90
C ALA A 115 4.06 -3.24 -3.61
N GLU A 116 3.40 -2.93 -2.50
CA GLU A 116 4.06 -2.84 -1.19
C GLU A 116 4.49 -4.21 -0.69
N LEU A 117 3.71 -5.24 -1.01
CA LEU A 117 4.03 -6.61 -0.59
C LEU A 117 5.33 -7.11 -1.20
N ARG A 118 5.71 -6.64 -2.39
CA ARG A 118 6.97 -6.99 -3.05
C ARG A 118 8.21 -6.48 -2.31
N ARG A 119 8.04 -5.55 -1.37
CA ARG A 119 9.15 -5.02 -0.57
C ARG A 119 9.26 -5.63 0.82
N LEU A 120 8.31 -6.48 1.21
CA LEU A 120 8.32 -7.05 2.55
C LEU A 120 9.58 -7.87 2.83
N ASP A 121 10.17 -8.49 1.78
CA ASP A 121 11.44 -9.22 1.90
C ASP A 121 12.64 -8.29 2.12
N THR A 122 12.54 -7.01 1.76
CA THR A 122 13.59 -6.00 1.95
C THR A 122 13.53 -5.33 3.33
N ALA A 123 12.56 -5.68 4.17
CA ALA A 123 12.41 -5.15 5.51
C ALA A 123 13.70 -5.35 6.33
N GLY A 124 14.33 -4.26 6.74
CA GLY A 124 15.62 -4.32 7.45
C GLY A 124 15.50 -5.05 8.78
N ALA A 125 16.28 -6.13 8.98
CA ALA A 125 16.24 -6.97 10.18
C ALA A 125 16.49 -6.20 11.49
N GLN A 126 17.07 -5.03 11.43
CA GLN A 126 17.27 -4.13 12.57
C GLN A 126 16.02 -3.36 12.98
N PHE A 127 14.99 -3.29 12.11
CA PHE A 127 13.75 -2.54 12.35
C PHE A 127 12.51 -3.42 12.30
N TYR A 128 12.62 -4.62 11.71
CA TYR A 128 11.52 -5.57 11.58
C TYR A 128 11.97 -6.97 11.95
N ARG A 129 11.06 -7.71 12.58
CA ARG A 129 11.20 -9.14 12.84
C ARG A 129 10.29 -9.91 11.89
N LEU A 130 10.87 -10.82 11.13
CA LEU A 130 10.13 -11.76 10.30
C LEU A 130 9.87 -13.04 11.08
N SER A 131 8.66 -13.56 11.00
CA SER A 131 8.29 -14.84 11.60
C SER A 131 7.21 -15.55 10.79
N GLU A 132 7.33 -16.85 10.65
CA GLU A 132 6.25 -17.71 10.20
C GLU A 132 5.39 -18.06 11.41
N LEU A 133 4.08 -17.82 11.32
CA LEU A 133 3.16 -18.00 12.45
C LEU A 133 2.48 -19.37 12.41
N SER A 134 1.94 -19.76 11.25
CA SER A 134 1.14 -20.97 11.09
C SER A 134 0.82 -21.25 9.63
N THR A 135 0.30 -22.46 9.36
CA THR A 135 -0.34 -22.81 8.10
C THR A 135 -1.84 -22.91 8.34
N VAL A 136 -2.63 -22.23 7.52
CA VAL A 136 -4.10 -22.16 7.63
C VAL A 136 -4.78 -22.30 6.28
N ARG A 137 -6.10 -22.38 6.26
CA ARG A 137 -6.89 -22.31 5.01
C ARG A 137 -7.49 -20.92 4.82
N VAL A 138 -7.29 -20.34 3.63
CA VAL A 138 -7.90 -19.07 3.20
C VAL A 138 -8.50 -19.28 1.83
N SER A 139 -9.76 -18.91 1.64
CA SER A 139 -10.49 -19.04 0.36
C SER A 139 -10.35 -20.42 -0.29
N GLY A 140 -10.38 -21.48 0.55
CA GLY A 140 -10.27 -22.88 0.12
C GLY A 140 -8.86 -23.39 -0.17
N ARG A 141 -7.82 -22.56 -0.03
CA ARG A 141 -6.40 -22.86 -0.30
C ARG A 141 -5.59 -22.96 1.00
N THR A 142 -4.55 -23.75 1.00
CA THR A 142 -3.55 -23.79 2.08
C THR A 142 -2.63 -22.58 1.96
N ALA A 143 -2.43 -21.84 3.04
CA ALA A 143 -1.61 -20.65 3.07
C ALA A 143 -0.65 -20.66 4.28
N HIS A 144 0.57 -20.24 4.05
CA HIS A 144 1.56 -19.93 5.08
C HIS A 144 1.40 -18.50 5.53
N VAL A 145 1.38 -18.30 6.85
CA VAL A 145 1.18 -16.98 7.45
C VAL A 145 2.53 -16.42 7.87
N VAL A 146 2.95 -15.36 7.20
CA VAL A 146 4.19 -14.65 7.51
C VAL A 146 3.85 -13.29 8.12
N ALA A 147 4.50 -12.98 9.25
CA ALA A 147 4.41 -11.67 9.91
C ALA A 147 5.71 -10.90 9.73
N VAL A 148 5.57 -9.62 9.38
CA VAL A 148 6.62 -8.60 9.37
C VAL A 148 6.29 -7.62 10.47
N GLN A 149 6.92 -7.79 11.63
CA GLN A 149 6.62 -7.04 12.85
C GLN A 149 7.64 -5.93 13.05
N PRO A 150 7.23 -4.65 13.17
CA PRO A 150 8.15 -3.58 13.53
C PRO A 150 8.69 -3.79 14.96
N LEU A 151 9.91 -3.34 15.19
CA LEU A 151 10.57 -3.37 16.49
C LEU A 151 10.41 -2.06 17.27
N ASP A 152 9.72 -1.08 16.68
CA ASP A 152 9.39 0.21 17.27
C ASP A 152 7.96 0.64 16.89
N ASP A 153 7.52 1.78 17.40
CA ASP A 153 6.17 2.33 17.14
C ASP A 153 6.15 3.30 15.92
N LEU A 154 7.24 3.39 15.18
CA LEU A 154 7.39 4.32 14.05
C LEU A 154 6.96 3.72 12.71
N ARG A 155 6.55 2.48 12.71
CA ARG A 155 6.23 1.68 11.51
C ARG A 155 4.99 0.85 11.74
N TYR A 156 4.29 0.56 10.66
CA TYR A 156 3.26 -0.47 10.68
C TYR A 156 3.85 -1.85 10.42
N GLY A 157 3.18 -2.86 10.95
CA GLY A 157 3.48 -4.27 10.68
C GLY A 157 2.60 -4.82 9.58
N TYR A 158 3.02 -5.95 9.02
CA TYR A 158 2.25 -6.68 8.02
C TYR A 158 2.08 -8.13 8.42
N GLN A 159 0.96 -8.70 8.04
CA GLN A 159 0.72 -10.13 8.10
C GLN A 159 0.18 -10.58 6.75
N VAL A 160 0.81 -11.58 6.15
CA VAL A 160 0.51 -12.03 4.80
C VAL A 160 0.24 -13.52 4.79
N TRP A 161 -0.83 -13.94 4.13
CA TRP A 161 -1.21 -15.34 3.91
C TRP A 161 -0.84 -15.71 2.49
N ILE A 162 0.21 -16.50 2.33
CA ILE A 162 0.82 -16.85 1.05
C ILE A 162 0.38 -18.24 0.66
N ASP A 163 -0.26 -18.38 -0.50
CA ASP A 163 -0.71 -19.67 -1.05
C ASP A 163 0.46 -20.64 -1.24
N GLU A 164 0.39 -21.79 -0.61
CA GLU A 164 1.43 -22.82 -0.66
C GLU A 164 1.76 -23.25 -2.10
N ALA A 165 0.74 -23.41 -2.92
CA ALA A 165 0.89 -23.92 -4.28
C ALA A 165 1.43 -22.88 -5.27
N SER A 166 1.00 -21.63 -5.17
CA SER A 166 1.28 -20.59 -6.18
C SER A 166 2.24 -19.51 -5.72
N GLY A 167 2.42 -19.32 -4.41
CA GLY A 167 3.13 -18.18 -3.84
C GLY A 167 2.31 -16.86 -3.85
N MET A 168 1.09 -16.85 -4.38
CA MET A 168 0.26 -15.63 -4.39
C MET A 168 -0.25 -15.28 -3.00
N PRO A 169 -0.32 -13.99 -2.63
CA PRO A 169 -0.97 -13.58 -1.40
C PRO A 169 -2.49 -13.75 -1.52
N LEU A 170 -3.08 -14.49 -0.59
CA LEU A 170 -4.53 -14.68 -0.51
C LEU A 170 -5.21 -13.66 0.40
N LYS A 171 -4.46 -13.20 1.39
CA LYS A 171 -4.89 -12.20 2.36
C LYS A 171 -3.69 -11.40 2.83
N THR A 172 -3.92 -10.10 3.07
CA THR A 172 -2.93 -9.22 3.69
C THR A 172 -3.58 -8.40 4.77
N GLN A 173 -2.83 -8.08 5.82
CA GLN A 173 -3.24 -7.15 6.86
C GLN A 173 -2.09 -6.22 7.17
N GLN A 174 -2.40 -4.94 7.29
CA GLN A 174 -1.51 -3.96 7.89
C GLN A 174 -1.98 -3.70 9.32
N ARG A 175 -1.05 -3.63 10.26
CA ARG A 175 -1.33 -3.54 11.70
C ARG A 175 -0.53 -2.44 12.35
N ASP A 176 -1.12 -1.79 13.33
CA ASP A 176 -0.41 -0.85 14.21
C ASP A 176 0.40 -1.58 15.30
N GLY A 177 1.13 -0.81 16.11
CA GLY A 177 1.97 -1.33 17.20
C GLY A 177 1.17 -2.07 18.30
N SER A 178 -0.14 -1.85 18.40
CA SER A 178 -1.03 -2.58 19.33
C SER A 178 -1.57 -3.88 18.73
N GLY A 179 -1.30 -4.12 17.43
CA GLY A 179 -1.79 -5.28 16.67
C GLY A 179 -3.20 -5.07 16.08
N HIS A 180 -3.75 -3.86 16.19
CA HIS A 180 -5.03 -3.51 15.58
C HIS A 180 -4.89 -3.48 14.05
N ILE A 181 -5.87 -4.03 13.33
CA ILE A 181 -5.88 -4.05 11.86
C ILE A 181 -6.31 -2.67 11.36
N ILE A 182 -5.42 -2.01 10.61
CA ILE A 182 -5.67 -0.73 9.97
C ILE A 182 -6.29 -0.95 8.61
N GLU A 183 -5.77 -1.96 7.89
CA GLU A 183 -6.16 -2.26 6.54
C GLU A 183 -6.06 -3.76 6.28
N GLN A 184 -6.98 -4.29 5.49
CA GLN A 184 -7.04 -5.68 5.13
C GLN A 184 -7.46 -5.84 3.68
N LEU A 185 -6.82 -6.79 2.99
CA LEU A 185 -7.23 -7.26 1.67
C LEU A 185 -7.39 -8.77 1.72
N VAL A 186 -8.51 -9.28 1.19
CA VAL A 186 -8.79 -10.72 1.12
C VAL A 186 -9.31 -11.08 -0.27
N PHE A 187 -8.60 -11.95 -0.98
CA PHE A 187 -9.14 -12.54 -2.20
C PHE A 187 -10.27 -13.51 -1.86
N THR A 188 -11.46 -13.24 -2.39
CA THR A 188 -12.61 -14.15 -2.34
C THR A 188 -12.56 -15.16 -3.48
N GLU A 189 -12.00 -14.73 -4.62
CA GLU A 189 -11.75 -15.55 -5.79
C GLU A 189 -10.39 -15.16 -6.39
N LEU A 190 -9.56 -16.16 -6.74
CA LEU A 190 -8.26 -15.96 -7.38
C LEU A 190 -7.98 -17.10 -8.35
N THR A 191 -7.75 -16.76 -9.60
CA THR A 191 -7.34 -17.69 -10.66
C THR A 191 -6.06 -17.18 -11.35
N MET A 192 -5.26 -18.10 -11.86
CA MET A 192 -3.99 -17.82 -12.52
C MET A 192 -3.95 -18.49 -13.90
N PRO A 193 -4.66 -17.90 -14.88
CA PRO A 193 -4.68 -18.44 -16.24
C PRO A 193 -3.32 -18.19 -16.94
N ALA A 194 -3.00 -19.03 -17.90
CA ALA A 194 -1.79 -18.85 -18.69
C ALA A 194 -1.79 -17.51 -19.48
N ARG A 195 -2.97 -17.00 -19.81
CA ARG A 195 -3.17 -15.72 -20.50
C ARG A 195 -4.43 -15.02 -20.00
N ILE A 196 -4.35 -13.72 -19.82
CA ILE A 196 -5.51 -12.84 -19.60
C ILE A 196 -6.01 -12.35 -20.95
N PRO A 197 -7.32 -12.48 -21.26
CA PRO A 197 -7.90 -11.93 -22.49
C PRO A 197 -7.72 -10.39 -22.53
N ASP A 198 -7.38 -9.86 -23.69
CA ASP A 198 -7.17 -8.42 -23.84
C ASP A 198 -8.39 -7.58 -23.45
N ALA A 199 -9.61 -8.11 -23.69
CA ALA A 199 -10.85 -7.46 -23.27
C ALA A 199 -10.96 -7.28 -21.75
N ALA A 200 -10.37 -8.19 -20.95
CA ALA A 200 -10.36 -8.07 -19.47
C ALA A 200 -9.44 -6.95 -18.96
N LEU A 201 -8.55 -6.45 -19.81
CA LEU A 201 -7.56 -5.42 -19.50
C LEU A 201 -7.92 -4.04 -20.11
N GLN A 202 -9.09 -3.93 -20.76
CA GLN A 202 -9.59 -2.68 -21.32
C GLN A 202 -10.59 -2.02 -20.37
N PRO A 203 -10.72 -0.68 -20.42
CA PRO A 203 -11.75 0.00 -19.65
C PRO A 203 -13.16 -0.41 -20.09
N SER A 204 -14.12 -0.45 -19.16
CA SER A 204 -15.53 -0.72 -19.45
C SER A 204 -16.24 0.46 -20.11
N PHE A 205 -15.64 1.65 -20.04
CA PHE A 205 -16.27 2.89 -20.48
C PHE A 205 -15.77 3.30 -21.86
N ASP A 206 -16.66 3.85 -22.68
CA ASP A 206 -16.28 4.66 -23.83
C ASP A 206 -16.04 6.11 -23.35
N ALA A 207 -14.79 6.40 -23.08
CA ALA A 207 -14.37 7.67 -22.50
C ALA A 207 -13.90 8.70 -23.55
N ARG A 208 -14.28 8.55 -24.85
CA ARG A 208 -13.83 9.46 -25.92
C ARG A 208 -14.24 10.90 -25.68
N ASP A 209 -15.43 11.11 -25.13
CA ASP A 209 -15.98 12.45 -24.87
C ASP A 209 -15.74 12.92 -23.42
N TRP A 210 -14.97 12.15 -22.63
CA TRP A 210 -14.66 12.52 -21.26
C TRP A 210 -13.51 13.53 -21.21
N ARG A 211 -13.43 14.26 -20.09
CA ARG A 211 -12.31 15.17 -19.84
C ARG A 211 -11.06 14.36 -19.43
N TRP A 212 -10.04 14.41 -20.24
CA TRP A 212 -8.74 13.81 -19.96
C TRP A 212 -7.83 14.83 -19.28
N VAL A 213 -7.38 14.51 -18.09
CA VAL A 213 -6.40 15.27 -17.31
C VAL A 213 -5.12 14.46 -17.27
N ARG A 214 -4.07 14.96 -17.93
CA ARG A 214 -2.75 14.35 -17.86
C ARG A 214 -1.94 15.11 -16.83
N GLU A 215 -1.45 14.40 -15.83
CA GLU A 215 -0.42 14.95 -14.96
C GLU A 215 0.82 15.16 -15.83
N GLN A 216 1.19 16.42 -16.03
CA GLN A 216 2.45 16.69 -16.67
C GLN A 216 3.54 16.19 -15.72
N PRO A 217 4.50 15.37 -16.21
CA PRO A 217 5.63 15.03 -15.37
C PRO A 217 6.18 16.35 -14.86
N ALA A 218 6.18 16.50 -13.53
CA ALA A 218 6.79 17.67 -12.92
C ALA A 218 8.15 17.79 -13.58
N MET A 219 8.40 18.91 -14.30
CA MET A 219 9.69 19.12 -14.95
C MET A 219 10.72 18.98 -13.84
N THR A 220 11.37 17.83 -13.82
CA THR A 220 12.43 17.53 -12.86
C THR A 220 13.58 18.44 -13.26
N GLN A 221 13.48 19.67 -12.81
CA GLN A 221 14.63 20.54 -12.90
C GLN A 221 15.60 20.05 -11.84
N SER A 222 16.73 19.61 -12.31
CA SER A 222 17.99 19.50 -11.61
C SER A 222 17.89 19.31 -10.10
N ALA A 223 18.66 18.37 -9.55
CA ALA A 223 18.82 18.21 -8.11
C ALA A 223 18.64 19.57 -7.42
N ALA A 224 17.67 19.65 -6.52
CA ALA A 224 17.47 20.87 -5.74
C ALA A 224 18.82 21.28 -5.19
N PRO A 225 19.17 22.59 -5.21
CA PRO A 225 20.43 23.02 -4.64
C PRO A 225 20.54 22.38 -3.26
N SER A 226 21.64 21.71 -3.03
CA SER A 226 21.93 20.90 -1.86
C SER A 226 21.99 21.78 -0.61
N ALA A 227 20.82 22.24 -0.15
CA ALA A 227 20.72 22.60 1.24
C ALA A 227 20.91 21.29 2.01
N PRO A 228 21.84 21.22 2.95
CA PRO A 228 22.00 20.04 3.79
C PRO A 228 20.77 19.92 4.68
N TRP A 229 19.75 19.23 4.19
CA TRP A 229 18.62 18.85 5.05
C TRP A 229 19.16 17.81 6.02
N PRO A 230 19.28 18.14 7.30
CA PRO A 230 20.03 17.32 8.24
C PRO A 230 19.35 15.99 8.49
N ALA A 231 20.18 14.97 8.56
CA ALA A 231 19.79 13.65 9.04
C ALA A 231 19.80 13.56 10.58
N ALA A 232 20.12 14.63 11.30
CA ALA A 232 20.49 14.55 12.72
C ALA A 232 19.35 14.07 13.62
N ASP A 233 18.09 14.41 13.32
CA ASP A 233 16.93 14.05 14.17
C ASP A 233 15.87 13.24 13.41
N ILE A 234 16.25 12.66 12.28
CA ILE A 234 15.35 11.75 11.52
C ILE A 234 15.22 10.43 12.28
N PRO A 235 13.99 9.87 12.37
CA PRO A 235 13.77 8.60 13.05
C PRO A 235 14.70 7.49 12.57
N PRO A 236 15.19 6.62 13.47
CA PRO A 236 16.12 5.55 13.14
C PRO A 236 15.63 4.71 11.96
N GLY A 237 16.51 4.44 11.00
CA GLY A 237 16.23 3.67 9.80
C GLY A 237 15.75 4.48 8.61
N PHE A 238 15.07 5.58 8.81
CA PHE A 238 14.66 6.45 7.72
C PHE A 238 15.86 7.22 7.18
N ARG A 239 16.05 7.21 5.87
CA ARG A 239 17.11 7.89 5.15
C ARG A 239 16.52 8.68 3.99
N LEU A 240 17.13 9.82 3.66
CA LEU A 240 16.77 10.58 2.47
C LEU A 240 17.11 9.76 1.22
N THR A 241 16.08 9.38 0.45
CA THR A 241 16.21 8.57 -0.77
C THR A 241 15.96 9.38 -2.03
N ALA A 242 15.25 10.52 -1.92
CA ALA A 242 15.06 11.44 -3.04
C ALA A 242 15.01 12.88 -2.54
N ASN A 243 15.59 13.79 -3.36
CA ASN A 243 15.53 15.24 -3.19
C ASN A 243 15.38 15.87 -4.56
N THR A 244 14.18 16.38 -4.87
CA THR A 244 13.83 16.92 -6.18
C THR A 244 13.14 18.27 -6.02
N ALA A 245 13.34 19.18 -6.99
CA ALA A 245 12.55 20.39 -7.11
C ALA A 245 11.43 20.18 -8.11
N GLN A 246 10.20 20.51 -7.71
CA GLN A 246 9.01 20.36 -8.53
C GLN A 246 8.24 21.68 -8.59
N GLN A 247 7.62 21.97 -9.73
CA GLN A 247 6.65 23.06 -9.82
C GLN A 247 5.24 22.47 -9.64
N LEU A 248 4.59 22.83 -8.54
CA LEU A 248 3.19 22.47 -8.37
C LEU A 248 2.31 23.31 -9.30
N ALA A 249 1.36 22.68 -9.97
CA ALA A 249 0.41 23.35 -10.83
C ALA A 249 -0.35 24.43 -10.04
N GLY A 250 -0.22 25.71 -10.47
CA GLY A 250 -0.88 26.85 -9.82
C GLY A 250 -0.06 27.57 -8.75
N SER A 251 1.11 27.03 -8.30
CA SER A 251 2.05 27.78 -7.48
C SER A 251 3.19 28.28 -8.37
N GLY A 252 3.44 29.57 -8.43
CA GLY A 252 4.55 30.12 -9.22
C GLY A 252 5.94 29.81 -8.63
N ALA A 253 6.03 29.11 -7.50
CA ALA A 253 7.26 28.79 -6.77
C ALA A 253 7.61 27.31 -6.91
N ALA A 254 8.92 27.02 -6.98
CA ALA A 254 9.43 25.66 -6.92
C ALA A 254 9.24 25.10 -5.50
N VAL A 255 8.72 23.87 -5.42
CA VAL A 255 8.56 23.12 -4.18
C VAL A 255 9.65 22.07 -4.11
N THR A 256 10.35 21.98 -2.99
CA THR A 256 11.30 20.89 -2.75
C THR A 256 10.53 19.67 -2.25
N HIS A 257 10.71 18.53 -2.91
CA HIS A 257 10.16 17.25 -2.52
C HIS A 257 11.29 16.34 -2.02
N LEU A 258 11.21 15.97 -0.76
CA LEU A 258 12.12 15.03 -0.10
C LEU A 258 11.36 13.71 0.14
N VAL A 259 12.04 12.58 -0.01
CA VAL A 259 11.51 11.27 0.36
C VAL A 259 12.43 10.62 1.36
N TYR A 260 11.91 10.31 2.53
CA TYR A 260 12.57 9.53 3.56
C TYR A 260 12.00 8.10 3.56
N SER A 261 12.88 7.10 3.54
CA SER A 261 12.47 5.69 3.55
C SER A 261 13.41 4.83 4.37
N ASP A 262 12.87 3.77 4.97
CA ASP A 262 13.63 2.71 5.63
C ASP A 262 13.78 1.44 4.77
N GLY A 263 13.27 1.51 3.51
CA GLY A 263 13.21 0.41 2.55
C GLY A 263 11.78 -0.14 2.38
N LEU A 264 10.99 -0.19 3.44
CA LEU A 264 9.59 -0.63 3.40
C LEU A 264 8.62 0.55 3.54
N ALA A 265 8.74 1.31 4.60
CA ALA A 265 7.96 2.52 4.84
C ALA A 265 8.58 3.74 4.20
N SER A 266 7.76 4.71 3.77
CA SER A 266 8.23 5.97 3.20
C SER A 266 7.39 7.17 3.61
N VAL A 267 8.05 8.33 3.70
CA VAL A 267 7.42 9.63 3.98
C VAL A 267 7.89 10.63 2.95
N SER A 268 6.95 11.20 2.20
CA SER A 268 7.15 12.33 1.30
C SER A 268 7.02 13.63 2.06
N VAL A 269 7.98 14.54 1.89
CA VAL A 269 7.94 15.86 2.50
C VAL A 269 8.04 16.94 1.43
N PHE A 270 7.07 17.84 1.42
CA PHE A 270 7.02 18.99 0.53
C PHE A 270 7.37 20.25 1.31
N LEU A 271 8.36 21.00 0.79
CA LEU A 271 8.81 22.27 1.35
C LEU A 271 8.42 23.38 0.39
N GLU A 272 7.40 24.14 0.76
CA GLU A 272 6.83 25.21 -0.04
C GLU A 272 7.24 26.57 0.51
N PRO A 273 7.94 27.45 -0.25
CA PRO A 273 8.21 28.81 0.19
C PRO A 273 6.91 29.57 0.48
N GLN A 274 6.83 30.17 1.66
CA GLN A 274 5.70 31.02 2.05
C GLN A 274 6.03 32.48 1.70
N GLY A 275 5.34 33.05 0.72
CA GLY A 275 5.39 34.48 0.42
C GLY A 275 4.43 35.23 1.34
N GLY A 276 4.94 36.16 2.18
CA GLY A 276 4.12 37.04 3.00
C GLY A 276 4.44 36.99 4.51
N ALA A 277 3.74 37.82 5.30
CA ALA A 277 3.88 37.85 6.75
C ALA A 277 3.56 36.47 7.34
N PRO A 278 4.24 36.03 8.43
CA PRO A 278 3.98 34.75 9.05
C PRO A 278 2.52 34.72 9.53
N ALA A 279 1.67 34.04 8.77
CA ALA A 279 0.35 33.68 9.28
C ALA A 279 0.54 32.82 10.54
N GLN A 280 -0.29 33.03 11.55
CA GLN A 280 -0.36 32.10 12.67
C GLN A 280 -0.84 30.74 12.11
N TYR A 281 0.13 29.92 11.72
CA TYR A 281 -0.15 28.61 11.18
C TYR A 281 -0.22 27.61 12.33
N VAL A 282 -1.36 27.00 12.50
CA VAL A 282 -1.58 25.92 13.46
C VAL A 282 -1.10 24.62 12.82
N GLU A 283 -0.25 23.89 13.52
CA GLU A 283 0.11 22.53 13.10
C GLU A 283 -1.16 21.70 12.89
N SER A 284 -1.30 21.09 11.72
CA SER A 284 -2.42 20.23 11.37
C SER A 284 -1.92 18.81 11.14
N LEU A 285 -2.42 17.86 11.93
CA LEU A 285 -2.18 16.44 11.78
C LEU A 285 -3.50 15.77 11.43
N THR A 286 -3.49 14.97 10.36
CA THR A 286 -4.64 14.21 9.88
C THR A 286 -4.20 12.79 9.58
N SER A 287 -5.05 11.79 9.88
CA SER A 287 -4.82 10.40 9.49
C SER A 287 -6.07 9.84 8.86
N VAL A 288 -5.91 9.07 7.78
CA VAL A 288 -6.98 8.35 7.08
C VAL A 288 -6.44 6.97 6.74
N GLY A 289 -7.02 5.94 7.33
CA GLY A 289 -6.50 4.58 7.22
C GLY A 289 -5.06 4.48 7.69
N SER A 290 -4.18 3.96 6.85
CA SER A 290 -2.73 3.86 7.10
C SER A 290 -1.96 5.15 6.81
N SER A 291 -2.56 6.10 6.09
CA SER A 291 -1.89 7.34 5.69
C SER A 291 -1.98 8.39 6.79
N SER A 292 -0.85 9.01 7.12
CA SER A 292 -0.76 10.16 8.03
C SER A 292 -0.18 11.35 7.29
N ALA A 293 -0.72 12.53 7.53
CA ALA A 293 -0.25 13.79 6.98
C ALA A 293 -0.11 14.85 8.07
N LEU A 294 1.01 15.54 8.11
CA LEU A 294 1.26 16.66 9.00
C LEU A 294 1.69 17.87 8.18
N SER A 295 1.08 19.02 8.48
CA SER A 295 1.48 20.30 7.90
C SER A 295 1.87 21.27 9.00
N THR A 296 3.01 21.97 8.82
CA THR A 296 3.52 22.98 9.76
C THR A 296 4.27 24.07 8.99
N VAL A 297 4.63 25.18 9.67
CA VAL A 297 5.40 26.29 9.07
C VAL A 297 6.61 26.60 9.94
N ALA A 298 7.77 26.77 9.30
CA ALA A 298 9.00 27.21 9.95
C ALA A 298 9.97 27.86 8.96
N GLY A 299 10.70 28.87 9.36
CA GLY A 299 11.77 29.49 8.55
C GLY A 299 11.27 30.02 7.18
N GLY A 300 10.01 30.46 7.09
CA GLY A 300 9.43 30.90 5.82
C GLY A 300 9.03 29.78 4.87
N LEU A 301 9.04 28.52 5.33
CA LEU A 301 8.62 27.33 4.59
C LEU A 301 7.36 26.73 5.21
N LYS A 302 6.41 26.31 4.38
CA LYS A 302 5.38 25.37 4.75
C LYS A 302 5.95 23.98 4.51
N ILE A 303 5.92 23.14 5.55
CA ILE A 303 6.42 21.77 5.57
C ILE A 303 5.22 20.84 5.64
N THR A 304 5.02 20.03 4.62
CA THR A 304 3.95 19.02 4.59
C THR A 304 4.59 17.64 4.46
N ALA A 305 4.48 16.82 5.52
CA ALA A 305 4.94 15.43 5.55
C ALA A 305 3.75 14.48 5.39
N ILE A 306 3.83 13.55 4.45
CA ILE A 306 2.77 12.57 4.16
C ILE A 306 3.40 11.19 3.98
N GLY A 307 2.82 10.16 4.62
CA GLY A 307 3.30 8.79 4.46
C GLY A 307 2.36 7.76 5.07
N GLU A 308 2.55 6.52 4.67
CA GLU A 308 1.86 5.36 5.24
C GLU A 308 2.63 4.82 6.44
N VAL A 309 2.64 5.64 7.45
CA VAL A 309 3.33 5.44 8.72
C VAL A 309 2.48 5.96 9.87
N PRO A 310 2.74 5.54 11.11
CA PRO A 310 2.08 6.09 12.29
C PRO A 310 2.20 7.61 12.37
N PRO A 311 1.22 8.33 12.94
CA PRO A 311 1.22 9.80 13.04
C PRO A 311 2.46 10.39 13.70
N GLN A 312 3.04 9.68 14.67
CA GLN A 312 4.27 10.11 15.34
C GLN A 312 5.47 10.15 14.39
N THR A 313 5.50 9.35 13.34
CA THR A 313 6.60 9.30 12.37
C THR A 313 6.59 10.52 11.46
N VAL A 314 5.44 10.89 10.88
CA VAL A 314 5.34 12.14 10.11
C VAL A 314 5.64 13.35 10.99
N ARG A 315 5.21 13.33 12.27
CA ARG A 315 5.52 14.39 13.23
C ARG A 315 7.01 14.48 13.52
N ALA A 316 7.68 13.37 13.76
CA ALA A 316 9.12 13.35 14.04
C ALA A 316 9.94 13.87 12.85
N ILE A 317 9.63 13.41 11.63
CA ILE A 317 10.31 13.85 10.41
C ILE A 317 10.05 15.34 10.14
N ALA A 318 8.80 15.81 10.23
CA ALA A 318 8.48 17.21 10.05
C ALA A 318 9.14 18.11 11.10
N SER A 319 9.24 17.65 12.36
CA SER A 319 9.89 18.37 13.45
C SER A 319 11.40 18.50 13.23
N ALA A 320 12.06 17.44 12.78
CA ALA A 320 13.48 17.46 12.43
C ALA A 320 13.75 18.49 11.33
N LEU A 321 12.93 18.53 10.29
CA LEU A 321 13.05 19.51 9.21
C LEU A 321 12.70 20.93 9.65
N ARG A 322 11.76 21.09 10.57
CA ARG A 322 11.43 22.39 11.17
C ARG A 322 12.63 22.99 11.92
N LEU A 323 13.32 22.19 12.72
CA LEU A 323 14.53 22.61 13.42
C LEU A 323 15.62 23.03 12.45
N ALA A 324 15.79 22.25 11.37
CA ALA A 324 16.73 22.58 10.32
C ALA A 324 16.41 23.90 9.62
N ALA A 325 15.15 24.14 9.27
CA ALA A 325 14.72 25.38 8.63
C ALA A 325 14.93 26.62 9.53
N LEU A 326 14.81 26.47 10.85
CA LEU A 326 15.07 27.53 11.82
C LEU A 326 16.58 27.78 12.04
N GLY A 327 17.42 26.74 11.92
CA GLY A 327 18.88 26.80 12.06
C GLY A 327 19.63 27.28 10.82
N ALA A 328 18.99 27.19 9.65
CA ALA A 328 19.56 27.67 8.38
C ALA A 328 19.40 29.20 8.26
N SER A 329 20.18 29.98 9.04
CA SER A 329 20.41 31.38 8.72
C SER A 329 21.20 31.47 7.40
N PRO A 330 20.94 32.47 6.52
CA PRO A 330 21.59 32.58 5.22
C PRO A 330 23.07 32.98 5.39
N GLY A 331 23.95 32.01 5.45
CA GLY A 331 25.39 32.26 5.50
C GLY A 331 26.21 31.04 5.94
N GLY A 332 26.56 30.16 5.04
CA GLY A 332 27.51 29.08 5.32
C GLY A 332 27.78 28.22 4.08
N SER A 333 28.98 28.36 3.54
CA SER A 333 29.49 27.72 2.32
C SER A 333 29.63 26.21 2.43
N GLY A 334 29.32 25.55 1.33
CA GLY A 334 29.67 24.27 0.75
C GLY A 334 30.44 23.20 1.51
N ALA A 335 29.88 21.99 1.49
CA ALA A 335 30.63 20.75 1.60
C ALA A 335 30.11 19.76 0.52
N GLU A 336 31.07 19.31 -0.32
CA GLU A 336 30.83 18.30 -1.37
C GLU A 336 30.48 16.94 -0.76
N PHE A 337 29.37 16.37 -1.23
CA PHE A 337 29.04 14.96 -0.97
C PHE A 337 29.10 14.16 -2.26
N SER A 338 29.93 13.10 -2.24
CA SER A 338 30.07 12.10 -3.30
C SER A 338 28.76 11.40 -3.60
N GLN A 339 28.40 11.37 -4.87
CA GLN A 339 27.28 10.65 -5.41
C GLN A 339 27.55 9.15 -5.44
N GLN A 340 26.69 8.36 -4.80
CA GLN A 340 26.48 6.96 -5.16
C GLN A 340 25.17 6.86 -5.95
N PRO A 341 25.11 6.05 -7.03
CA PRO A 341 23.89 5.90 -7.82
C PRO A 341 22.87 5.08 -7.05
N GLY A 342 21.83 5.75 -6.54
CA GLY A 342 20.69 5.14 -5.89
C GLY A 342 19.60 4.77 -6.89
N LEU A 343 19.00 3.61 -6.68
CA LEU A 343 17.83 3.11 -7.38
C LEU A 343 16.65 4.10 -7.24
N PRO A 344 15.81 4.30 -8.26
CA PRO A 344 14.68 5.22 -8.19
C PRO A 344 13.62 4.71 -7.22
N VAL A 345 13.43 5.41 -6.12
CA VAL A 345 12.31 5.18 -5.21
C VAL A 345 11.14 6.05 -5.68
N ALA A 346 10.18 5.42 -6.33
CA ALA A 346 8.92 6.06 -6.63
C ALA A 346 8.13 6.26 -5.34
N ALA A 347 7.77 7.50 -5.02
CA ALA A 347 6.76 7.80 -4.03
C ALA A 347 5.42 7.23 -4.55
N ARG A 348 4.89 6.21 -3.89
CA ARG A 348 3.64 5.58 -4.28
C ARG A 348 2.50 6.20 -3.52
N ALA A 349 1.63 6.90 -4.26
CA ALA A 349 0.28 7.05 -3.82
C ALA A 349 -0.41 5.68 -3.97
N ARG A 350 -0.97 5.15 -2.90
CA ARG A 350 -2.00 4.10 -2.98
C ARG A 350 -3.10 4.60 -3.91
N LEU A 351 -3.97 3.70 -4.38
CA LEU A 351 -5.17 4.03 -5.13
C LEU A 351 -5.67 5.42 -4.72
N PRO A 352 -5.58 6.45 -5.61
CA PRO A 352 -5.77 7.82 -5.19
C PRO A 352 -7.15 7.97 -4.55
N GLN A 353 -7.17 8.24 -3.27
CA GLN A 353 -8.40 8.55 -2.55
C GLN A 353 -8.95 9.85 -3.16
N PRO A 354 -10.23 9.91 -3.53
CA PRO A 354 -10.81 11.17 -3.96
C PRO A 354 -10.69 12.15 -2.79
N ALA A 355 -10.00 13.27 -3.00
CA ALA A 355 -10.15 14.40 -2.12
C ALA A 355 -11.65 14.74 -2.11
N PHE A 356 -12.35 14.40 -1.03
CA PHE A 356 -13.71 14.86 -0.83
C PHE A 356 -13.64 16.38 -0.79
N PRO A 357 -14.38 17.11 -1.65
CA PRO A 357 -14.54 18.53 -1.43
C PRO A 357 -15.18 18.68 -0.04
N ALA A 358 -14.59 19.52 0.78
CA ALA A 358 -15.20 19.93 2.04
C ALA A 358 -16.67 20.29 1.77
N PRO A 359 -17.63 19.87 2.62
CA PRO A 359 -19.02 20.25 2.43
C PRO A 359 -19.08 21.76 2.39
N ALA A 360 -19.73 22.29 1.34
CA ALA A 360 -19.95 23.72 1.16
C ALA A 360 -20.61 24.23 2.44
N ALA A 361 -19.94 25.12 3.13
CA ALA A 361 -20.49 25.82 4.27
C ALA A 361 -21.69 26.65 3.81
N GLY A 362 -22.86 26.37 4.34
CA GLY A 362 -23.99 27.29 4.29
C GLY A 362 -25.20 26.83 3.48
N GLN A 363 -26.05 26.08 4.12
CA GLN A 363 -27.48 26.35 4.23
C GLN A 363 -28.01 25.43 5.36
N GLY A 364 -28.27 26.07 6.50
CA GLY A 364 -28.92 25.42 7.64
C GLY A 364 -30.33 24.90 7.24
N PRO A 365 -30.85 23.90 7.94
CA PRO A 365 -32.13 23.33 7.61
C PRO A 365 -33.25 24.40 7.76
N ARG A 366 -33.95 24.68 6.67
CA ARG A 366 -35.21 25.44 6.72
C ARG A 366 -36.19 24.66 7.58
N ALA A 367 -36.67 25.28 8.63
CA ALA A 367 -37.72 24.79 9.50
C ALA A 367 -38.98 24.42 8.67
N ALA A 368 -39.44 23.18 8.84
CA ALA A 368 -40.74 22.76 8.34
C ALA A 368 -41.85 23.44 9.14
N PRO A 369 -42.99 23.81 8.51
CA PRO A 369 -44.12 24.37 9.21
C PRO A 369 -44.81 23.30 10.08
N PRO A 370 -45.52 23.73 11.18
CA PRO A 370 -46.10 22.79 12.13
C PRO A 370 -47.30 22.04 11.53
N ALA A 371 -47.29 20.71 11.66
CA ALA A 371 -48.41 19.85 11.34
C ALA A 371 -49.57 20.06 12.36
N ALA A 372 -50.74 20.28 11.83
CA ALA A 372 -52.01 20.39 12.60
C ALA A 372 -52.36 19.05 13.24
N MET A 373 -52.76 19.12 14.53
CA MET A 373 -53.41 18.03 15.29
C MET A 373 -54.73 17.62 14.67
N GLY A 374 -55.02 16.31 14.68
CA GLY A 374 -56.40 15.86 14.42
C GLY A 374 -56.58 14.33 14.43
N LEU A 375 -56.91 13.81 15.65
CA LEU A 375 -57.84 12.70 15.91
C LEU A 375 -57.54 11.28 15.41
N ALA A 376 -57.18 10.41 16.38
CA ALA A 376 -57.50 8.97 16.41
C ALA A 376 -58.96 8.77 16.97
N PRO A 377 -59.49 7.54 17.16
CA PRO A 377 -59.34 6.23 16.52
C PRO A 377 -60.66 5.57 16.13
N ARG A 378 -60.67 4.45 15.45
CA ARG A 378 -61.75 3.43 15.60
C ARG A 378 -61.32 2.01 15.17
N THR A 379 -61.54 1.15 16.12
CA THR A 379 -61.51 -0.29 16.26
C THR A 379 -62.47 -1.05 15.33
N ALA A 380 -62.21 -2.37 15.20
CA ALA A 380 -63.05 -3.51 14.85
C ALA A 380 -63.12 -3.89 13.33
N ALA A 381 -63.05 -5.10 12.91
CA ALA A 381 -63.33 -6.42 13.38
C ALA A 381 -62.92 -7.43 12.28
N GLN A 382 -62.44 -8.57 12.69
CA GLN A 382 -62.48 -9.79 11.83
C GLN A 382 -63.94 -10.25 11.60
N PRO A 383 -64.23 -11.06 10.52
CA PRO A 383 -64.39 -12.46 10.77
C PRO A 383 -63.89 -13.42 9.66
N GLN A 384 -63.46 -14.53 10.12
CA GLN A 384 -63.45 -15.94 9.69
C GLN A 384 -64.35 -16.40 8.55
N GLY A 385 -63.89 -17.46 7.89
CA GLY A 385 -64.70 -18.45 7.16
C GLY A 385 -64.04 -18.83 5.84
N ALA A 386 -63.35 -19.89 5.68
CA ALA A 386 -63.66 -21.31 5.65
C ALA A 386 -63.99 -21.83 4.25
N ARG A 387 -63.29 -22.93 3.89
CA ARG A 387 -63.63 -24.04 2.99
C ARG A 387 -63.44 -23.90 1.48
N GLU A 388 -62.62 -24.76 1.00
CA GLU A 388 -62.64 -26.15 0.50
C GLU A 388 -62.76 -26.21 -1.03
N ARG A 389 -61.78 -26.85 -1.51
CA ARG A 389 -61.49 -27.81 -2.61
C ARG A 389 -62.60 -28.08 -3.68
N PRO A 390 -62.32 -28.65 -4.80
CA PRO A 390 -61.46 -29.81 -5.06
C PRO A 390 -60.17 -29.49 -5.83
#